data_2f989ea4bbc11c858fc6f7634bf7693d
#
_entry.id   2f989ea4bbc11c858fc6f7634bf7693d
#
_cell.length_a   1.000
_cell.length_b   1.000
_cell.length_c   1.000
_cell.angle_alpha   90.00
_cell.angle_beta   90.00
_cell.angle_gamma   90.00
#
_symmetry.space_group_name_H-M   'P 1'
#
loop_
_entity.id
_entity.type
_entity.pdbx_description
1 polymer ?
#
loop_
_entity_poly.entity_id
_entity_poly.type
_entity_poly.pdbx_seq_one_letter_code
_entity_poly.pdbx_strand_id
1 'polypeptide(L)'
;MNGWRGSWPAVGQAAWDERIERAGILAVAYPFAAEVLRFYGELAKWQKRLYQRVEEALLAAGSRAVAGRLRQTLHLELLLPAFPSLLELCRRNAPAGLAQMAGGVETAGESRWAELLTAYWSSDRAEEMAREVPESFFAQAILQPYAEALADTVPEFKLDGTPLRCPMCGSLPL
;
A
#
# COMPACT_ATOMS: atom_id res chain seq x y z
N MET A 1 22.95 12.09 26.63
CA MET A 1 22.48 12.06 25.23
C MET A 1 21.58 10.83 25.08
N ASN A 2 20.27 11.01 25.22
CA ASN A 2 19.31 9.90 25.15
C ASN A 2 18.96 9.70 23.67
N GLY A 3 19.61 8.72 23.03
CA GLY A 3 19.24 8.28 21.67
C GLY A 3 17.82 7.73 21.67
N TRP A 4 16.98 8.27 20.83
CA TRP A 4 15.64 7.75 20.56
C TRP A 4 15.79 6.35 19.98
N ARG A 5 15.31 5.34 20.69
CA ARG A 5 15.12 4.01 20.13
C ARG A 5 13.72 4.00 19.52
N GLY A 6 13.62 4.19 18.22
CA GLY A 6 12.37 4.04 17.50
C GLY A 6 12.22 2.62 17.00
N SER A 7 11.38 1.82 17.64
CA SER A 7 10.74 0.72 16.95
C SER A 7 9.41 1.28 16.42
N TRP A 8 9.19 1.23 15.12
CA TRP A 8 7.84 1.36 14.60
C TRP A 8 7.06 0.16 15.10
N PRO A 9 5.86 0.34 15.66
CA PRO A 9 5.02 -0.80 15.92
C PRO A 9 4.84 -1.51 14.57
N ALA A 10 5.18 -2.80 14.51
CA ALA A 10 4.90 -3.61 13.33
C ALA A 10 3.44 -3.35 12.95
N VAL A 11 3.18 -3.00 11.69
CA VAL A 11 1.81 -2.75 11.24
C VAL A 11 0.97 -4.00 11.47
N GLY A 12 1.56 -5.16 11.24
CA GLY A 12 1.00 -6.46 11.58
C GLY A 12 -0.43 -6.67 11.12
N GLN A 13 -0.88 -7.91 11.23
CA GLN A 13 -2.25 -8.29 10.83
C GLN A 13 -3.34 -7.59 11.64
N ALA A 14 -3.06 -7.26 12.93
CA ALA A 14 -4.02 -6.60 13.82
C ALA A 14 -4.44 -5.22 13.31
N ALA A 15 -3.51 -4.43 12.77
CA ALA A 15 -3.84 -3.11 12.24
C ALA A 15 -4.75 -3.19 11.01
N TRP A 16 -4.64 -4.24 10.21
CA TRP A 16 -5.56 -4.48 9.09
C TRP A 16 -6.96 -4.85 9.58
N ASP A 17 -7.08 -5.66 10.65
CA ASP A 17 -8.37 -6.01 11.24
C ASP A 17 -9.08 -4.78 11.82
N GLU A 18 -8.34 -3.90 12.49
CA GLU A 18 -8.87 -2.63 12.98
C GLU A 18 -9.38 -1.72 11.85
N ARG A 19 -8.66 -1.64 10.72
CA ARG A 19 -9.10 -0.88 9.55
C ARG A 19 -10.40 -1.43 8.96
N ILE A 20 -10.51 -2.75 8.86
CA ILE A 20 -11.70 -3.44 8.33
C ILE A 20 -12.90 -3.21 9.25
N GLU A 21 -12.73 -3.41 10.56
CA GLU A 21 -13.76 -3.19 11.55
C GLU A 21 -14.23 -1.72 11.55
N ARG A 22 -13.28 -0.79 11.55
CA ARG A 22 -13.56 0.64 11.51
C ARG A 22 -14.36 1.04 10.28
N ALA A 23 -14.04 0.51 9.12
CA ALA A 23 -14.79 0.77 7.89
C ALA A 23 -16.25 0.32 8.03
N GLY A 24 -16.49 -0.84 8.61
CA GLY A 24 -17.83 -1.36 8.86
C GLY A 24 -18.64 -0.48 9.83
N ILE A 25 -18.03 -0.06 10.95
CA ILE A 25 -18.65 0.83 11.93
C ILE A 25 -19.03 2.17 11.27
N LEU A 26 -18.10 2.76 10.52
CA LEU A 26 -18.33 4.05 9.86
C LEU A 26 -19.39 3.96 8.76
N ALA A 27 -19.48 2.85 8.02
CA ALA A 27 -20.50 2.64 7.00
C ALA A 27 -21.92 2.61 7.58
N VAL A 28 -22.07 2.16 8.82
CA VAL A 28 -23.35 2.20 9.55
C VAL A 28 -23.63 3.60 10.09
N ALA A 29 -22.62 4.25 10.68
CA ALA A 29 -22.76 5.56 11.30
C ALA A 29 -23.01 6.69 10.28
N TYR A 30 -22.49 6.55 9.04
CA TYR A 30 -22.55 7.58 8.00
C TYR A 30 -23.17 7.04 6.70
N PRO A 31 -24.53 6.93 6.64
CA PRO A 31 -25.21 6.35 5.46
C PRO A 31 -24.89 7.02 4.13
N PHE A 32 -24.61 8.33 4.13
CA PHE A 32 -24.24 9.07 2.92
C PHE A 32 -22.89 8.65 2.33
N ALA A 33 -22.00 8.08 3.13
CA ALA A 33 -20.68 7.58 2.70
C ALA A 33 -20.64 6.03 2.68
N ALA A 34 -21.74 5.36 2.95
CA ALA A 34 -21.78 3.92 3.16
C ALA A 34 -21.25 3.11 1.98
N GLU A 35 -21.51 3.53 0.74
CA GLU A 35 -21.02 2.87 -0.47
C GLU A 35 -19.48 2.83 -0.49
N VAL A 36 -18.86 4.00 -0.34
CA VAL A 36 -17.40 4.13 -0.36
C VAL A 36 -16.76 3.40 0.82
N LEU A 37 -17.37 3.49 2.00
CA LEU A 37 -16.86 2.82 3.21
C LEU A 37 -16.95 1.29 3.13
N ARG A 38 -18.02 0.76 2.54
CA ARG A 38 -18.14 -0.68 2.29
C ARG A 38 -17.10 -1.15 1.27
N PHE A 39 -16.94 -0.40 0.17
CA PHE A 39 -15.89 -0.68 -0.79
C PHE A 39 -14.51 -0.66 -0.14
N TYR A 40 -14.21 0.36 0.68
CA TYR A 40 -12.95 0.44 1.42
C TYR A 40 -12.75 -0.77 2.35
N GLY A 41 -13.80 -1.25 3.02
CA GLY A 41 -13.74 -2.47 3.84
C GLY A 41 -13.34 -3.71 3.03
N GLU A 42 -13.92 -3.89 1.83
CA GLU A 42 -13.54 -4.99 0.94
C GLU A 42 -12.11 -4.82 0.38
N LEU A 43 -11.71 -3.60 0.05
CA LEU A 43 -10.35 -3.29 -0.35
C LEU A 43 -9.34 -3.61 0.78
N ALA A 44 -9.64 -3.21 2.01
CA ALA A 44 -8.77 -3.48 3.16
C ALA A 44 -8.62 -5.00 3.44
N LYS A 45 -9.68 -5.79 3.27
CA LYS A 45 -9.61 -7.25 3.34
C LYS A 45 -8.70 -7.83 2.26
N TRP A 46 -8.77 -7.29 1.04
CA TRP A 46 -7.91 -7.69 -0.06
C TRP A 46 -6.45 -7.29 0.20
N GLN A 47 -6.22 -6.07 0.68
CA GLN A 47 -4.90 -5.56 1.05
C GLN A 47 -4.25 -6.38 2.18
N LYS A 48 -5.03 -6.80 3.19
CA LYS A 48 -4.55 -7.71 4.25
C LYS A 48 -4.02 -9.02 3.66
N ARG A 49 -4.74 -9.63 2.70
CA ARG A 49 -4.28 -10.86 2.04
C ARG A 49 -3.01 -10.64 1.21
N LEU A 50 -2.89 -9.49 0.55
CA LEU A 50 -1.68 -9.14 -0.18
C LEU A 50 -0.50 -8.92 0.78
N TYR A 51 -0.70 -8.19 1.87
CA TYR A 51 0.30 -8.00 2.93
C TYR A 51 0.85 -9.35 3.41
N GLN A 52 -0.02 -10.29 3.77
CA GLN A 52 0.38 -11.63 4.24
C GLN A 52 1.23 -12.39 3.21
N ARG A 53 0.81 -12.40 1.95
CA ARG A 53 1.57 -13.06 0.87
C ARG A 53 2.95 -12.44 0.65
N VAL A 54 3.02 -11.11 0.70
CA VAL A 54 4.29 -10.38 0.55
C VAL A 54 5.20 -10.66 1.75
N GLU A 55 4.67 -10.59 2.97
CA GLU A 55 5.40 -10.89 4.19
C GLU A 55 6.01 -12.30 4.15
N GLU A 56 5.20 -13.32 3.81
CA GLU A 56 5.65 -14.71 3.65
C GLU A 56 6.76 -14.85 2.60
N ALA A 57 6.60 -14.19 1.44
CA ALA A 57 7.59 -14.23 0.36
C ALA A 57 8.91 -13.57 0.76
N LEU A 58 8.87 -12.42 1.43
CA LEU A 58 10.05 -11.71 1.91
C LEU A 58 10.79 -12.52 2.97
N LEU A 59 10.07 -13.14 3.90
CA LEU A 59 10.63 -14.01 4.93
C LEU A 59 11.28 -15.25 4.32
N ALA A 60 10.62 -15.92 3.37
CA ALA A 60 11.15 -17.09 2.69
C ALA A 60 12.42 -16.78 1.89
N ALA A 61 12.48 -15.59 1.26
CA ALA A 61 13.67 -15.12 0.54
C ALA A 61 14.80 -14.63 1.46
N GLY A 62 14.57 -14.54 2.78
CA GLY A 62 15.51 -13.91 3.69
C GLY A 62 15.75 -12.43 3.40
N SER A 63 14.83 -11.82 2.65
CA SER A 63 14.92 -10.41 2.25
C SER A 63 14.65 -9.51 3.44
N ARG A 64 15.57 -8.58 3.69
CA ARG A 64 15.41 -7.54 4.70
C ARG A 64 15.59 -6.19 4.07
N ALA A 65 14.64 -5.32 4.30
CA ALA A 65 14.78 -3.94 3.87
C ALA A 65 15.82 -3.22 4.74
N VAL A 66 16.49 -2.25 4.14
CA VAL A 66 17.44 -1.37 4.82
C VAL A 66 16.76 -0.04 5.13
N ALA A 67 16.83 0.40 6.37
CA ALA A 67 16.34 1.71 6.77
C ALA A 67 16.90 2.81 5.85
N GLY A 68 16.06 3.74 5.43
CA GLY A 68 16.40 4.81 4.49
C GLY A 68 16.46 4.40 3.01
N ARG A 69 16.27 3.11 2.68
CA ARG A 69 16.38 2.57 1.32
C ARG A 69 15.15 1.78 0.86
N LEU A 70 14.01 1.90 1.55
CA LEU A 70 12.80 1.18 1.17
C LEU A 70 12.44 1.40 -0.31
N ARG A 71 12.54 2.64 -0.79
CA ARG A 71 12.23 3.01 -2.18
C ARG A 71 13.17 2.39 -3.23
N GLN A 72 14.31 1.86 -2.82
CA GLN A 72 15.23 1.18 -3.75
C GLN A 72 14.86 -0.29 -3.97
N THR A 73 13.86 -0.79 -3.22
CA THR A 73 13.43 -2.18 -3.26
C THR A 73 12.02 -2.24 -3.82
N LEU A 74 11.85 -2.73 -5.03
CA LEU A 74 10.54 -2.97 -5.65
C LEU A 74 10.57 -4.34 -6.33
N HIS A 75 9.78 -5.27 -5.81
CA HIS A 75 9.67 -6.64 -6.30
C HIS A 75 8.41 -6.76 -7.19
N LEU A 76 8.52 -6.37 -8.46
CA LEU A 76 7.39 -6.40 -9.40
C LEU A 76 6.81 -7.81 -9.55
N GLU A 77 7.65 -8.84 -9.50
CA GLU A 77 7.27 -10.25 -9.58
C GLU A 77 6.29 -10.69 -8.48
N LEU A 78 6.32 -10.03 -7.30
CA LEU A 78 5.38 -10.29 -6.21
C LEU A 78 4.08 -9.49 -6.37
N LEU A 79 4.11 -8.36 -7.08
CA LEU A 79 3.03 -7.39 -7.12
C LEU A 79 2.15 -7.50 -8.37
N LEU A 80 2.73 -7.78 -9.53
CA LEU A 80 1.99 -7.89 -10.78
C LEU A 80 0.88 -8.94 -10.74
N PRO A 81 1.07 -10.13 -10.13
CA PRO A 81 0.01 -11.13 -10.00
C PRO A 81 -1.18 -10.67 -9.13
N ALA A 82 -1.07 -9.55 -8.41
CA ALA A 82 -2.16 -9.02 -7.60
C ALA A 82 -3.19 -8.20 -8.42
N PHE A 83 -2.78 -7.65 -9.58
CA PHE A 83 -3.64 -6.79 -10.40
C PHE A 83 -4.96 -7.44 -10.81
N PRO A 84 -5.01 -8.65 -11.40
CA PRO A 84 -6.28 -9.21 -11.84
C PRO A 84 -7.33 -9.31 -10.72
N SER A 85 -6.90 -9.69 -9.52
CA SER A 85 -7.80 -9.81 -8.37
C SER A 85 -8.25 -8.45 -7.80
N LEU A 86 -7.39 -7.41 -7.88
CA LEU A 86 -7.76 -6.04 -7.51
C LEU A 86 -8.76 -5.45 -8.50
N LEU A 87 -8.49 -5.60 -9.79
CA LEU A 87 -9.37 -5.08 -10.84
C LEU A 87 -10.76 -5.73 -10.78
N GLU A 88 -10.82 -7.04 -10.55
CA GLU A 88 -12.07 -7.75 -10.35
C GLU A 88 -12.82 -7.28 -9.09
N LEU A 89 -12.12 -7.06 -7.97
CA LEU A 89 -12.70 -6.48 -6.76
C LEU A 89 -13.32 -5.10 -7.06
N CYS A 90 -12.60 -4.24 -7.78
CA CYS A 90 -13.07 -2.90 -8.12
C CYS A 90 -14.29 -2.96 -9.05
N ARG A 91 -14.30 -3.81 -10.05
CA ARG A 91 -15.45 -3.98 -10.94
C ARG A 91 -16.73 -4.38 -10.20
N ARG A 92 -16.60 -5.20 -9.16
CA ARG A 92 -17.76 -5.71 -8.41
C ARG A 92 -18.25 -4.79 -7.31
N ASN A 93 -17.35 -4.08 -6.65
CA ASN A 93 -17.66 -3.44 -5.36
C ASN A 93 -17.41 -1.93 -5.35
N ALA A 94 -16.66 -1.41 -6.32
CA ALA A 94 -16.30 0.00 -6.33
C ALA A 94 -17.44 0.89 -6.90
N PRO A 95 -17.45 2.18 -6.55
CA PRO A 95 -18.28 3.16 -7.24
C PRO A 95 -18.06 3.14 -8.76
N ALA A 96 -19.11 3.45 -9.52
CA ALA A 96 -19.17 3.25 -10.99
C ALA A 96 -17.95 3.80 -11.75
N GLY A 97 -17.46 4.99 -11.41
CA GLY A 97 -16.30 5.59 -12.08
C GLY A 97 -15.02 4.78 -11.89
N LEU A 98 -14.78 4.24 -10.68
CA LEU A 98 -13.61 3.41 -10.41
C LEU A 98 -13.75 2.00 -11.02
N ALA A 99 -14.96 1.45 -11.05
CA ALA A 99 -15.24 0.19 -11.71
C ALA A 99 -15.00 0.25 -13.23
N GLN A 100 -15.39 1.36 -13.87
CA GLN A 100 -15.12 1.60 -15.29
C GLN A 100 -13.61 1.73 -15.56
N MET A 101 -12.90 2.46 -14.71
CA MET A 101 -11.45 2.64 -14.81
C MET A 101 -10.71 1.31 -14.68
N ALA A 102 -11.16 0.41 -13.80
CA ALA A 102 -10.59 -0.93 -13.64
C ALA A 102 -10.62 -1.71 -14.97
N GLY A 103 -11.68 -1.60 -15.75
CA GLY A 103 -11.76 -2.22 -17.07
C GLY A 103 -10.72 -1.67 -18.07
N GLY A 104 -10.47 -0.36 -18.05
CA GLY A 104 -9.43 0.28 -18.87
C GLY A 104 -8.03 -0.22 -18.51
N VAL A 105 -7.71 -0.26 -17.21
CA VAL A 105 -6.41 -0.74 -16.71
C VAL A 105 -6.21 -2.23 -17.00
N GLU A 106 -7.27 -3.05 -16.93
CA GLU A 106 -7.20 -4.46 -17.30
C GLU A 106 -6.84 -4.64 -18.77
N THR A 107 -7.50 -3.89 -19.66
CA THR A 107 -7.25 -3.95 -21.11
C THR A 107 -5.84 -3.49 -21.48
N ALA A 108 -5.27 -2.54 -20.74
CA ALA A 108 -3.92 -2.03 -20.97
C ALA A 108 -2.81 -3.06 -20.66
N GLY A 109 -3.09 -4.04 -19.80
CA GLY A 109 -2.25 -5.21 -19.57
C GLY A 109 -1.03 -4.98 -18.67
N GLU A 110 -0.24 -6.04 -18.54
CA GLU A 110 0.83 -6.15 -17.53
C GLU A 110 1.94 -5.10 -17.68
N SER A 111 2.29 -4.71 -18.90
CA SER A 111 3.29 -3.66 -19.12
C SER A 111 2.86 -2.33 -18.49
N ARG A 112 1.58 -1.98 -18.66
CA ARG A 112 1.02 -0.77 -18.06
C ARG A 112 0.97 -0.86 -16.53
N TRP A 113 0.67 -2.02 -15.98
CA TRP A 113 0.66 -2.24 -14.53
C TRP A 113 2.05 -2.04 -13.92
N ALA A 114 3.10 -2.57 -14.57
CA ALA A 114 4.49 -2.38 -14.16
C ALA A 114 4.89 -0.90 -14.20
N GLU A 115 4.49 -0.18 -15.25
CA GLU A 115 4.73 1.27 -15.35
C GLU A 115 4.05 2.04 -14.21
N LEU A 116 2.78 1.76 -13.91
CA LEU A 116 2.03 2.39 -12.84
C LEU A 116 2.70 2.18 -11.48
N LEU A 117 3.10 0.93 -11.16
CA LEU A 117 3.80 0.60 -9.92
C LEU A 117 5.13 1.33 -9.82
N THR A 118 5.94 1.26 -10.87
CA THR A 118 7.28 1.86 -10.88
C THR A 118 7.22 3.38 -10.78
N ALA A 119 6.34 4.01 -11.54
CA ALA A 119 6.16 5.46 -11.52
C ALA A 119 5.70 5.95 -10.15
N TYR A 120 4.70 5.28 -9.55
CA TYR A 120 4.20 5.66 -8.23
C TYR A 120 5.25 5.43 -7.13
N TRP A 121 5.96 4.28 -7.17
CA TRP A 121 6.99 3.95 -6.19
C TRP A 121 8.17 4.91 -6.21
N SER A 122 8.56 5.38 -7.40
CA SER A 122 9.67 6.30 -7.59
C SER A 122 9.31 7.77 -7.39
N SER A 123 8.02 8.10 -7.30
CA SER A 123 7.56 9.48 -7.19
C SER A 123 7.82 10.04 -5.79
N ASP A 124 8.51 11.18 -5.71
CA ASP A 124 8.60 11.98 -4.48
C ASP A 124 7.31 12.76 -4.18
N ARG A 125 6.37 12.81 -5.14
CA ARG A 125 5.11 13.55 -5.11
C ARG A 125 3.92 12.62 -5.35
N ALA A 126 3.84 11.55 -4.58
CA ALA A 126 2.78 10.55 -4.73
C ALA A 126 1.37 11.15 -4.66
N GLU A 127 1.16 12.21 -3.85
CA GLU A 127 -0.12 12.90 -3.76
C GLU A 127 -0.48 13.71 -5.01
N GLU A 128 0.51 14.36 -5.66
CA GLU A 128 0.28 15.06 -6.93
C GLU A 128 -0.05 14.05 -8.02
N MET A 129 0.71 12.95 -8.09
CA MET A 129 0.45 11.86 -9.02
C MET A 129 -0.95 11.26 -8.82
N ALA A 130 -1.41 11.10 -7.58
CA ALA A 130 -2.75 10.58 -7.29
C ALA A 130 -3.87 11.51 -7.80
N ARG A 131 -3.62 12.82 -7.89
CA ARG A 131 -4.58 13.79 -8.44
C ARG A 131 -4.54 13.86 -9.97
N GLU A 132 -3.36 13.77 -10.56
CA GLU A 132 -3.15 13.94 -12.01
C GLU A 132 -3.39 12.66 -12.80
N VAL A 133 -3.14 11.51 -12.19
CA VAL A 133 -3.27 10.18 -12.80
C VAL A 133 -4.25 9.34 -11.98
N PRO A 134 -5.55 9.35 -12.31
CA PRO A 134 -6.56 8.59 -11.54
C PRO A 134 -6.26 7.10 -11.42
N GLU A 135 -5.62 6.49 -12.44
CA GLU A 135 -5.17 5.10 -12.43
C GLU A 135 -4.14 4.80 -11.34
N SER A 136 -3.49 5.83 -10.78
CA SER A 136 -2.54 5.69 -9.67
C SER A 136 -3.16 5.09 -8.41
N PHE A 137 -4.51 5.14 -8.28
CA PHE A 137 -5.24 4.45 -7.24
C PHE A 137 -4.88 2.95 -7.18
N PHE A 138 -4.77 2.28 -8.32
CA PHE A 138 -4.47 0.85 -8.38
C PHE A 138 -3.03 0.58 -7.91
N ALA A 139 -2.08 1.44 -8.31
CA ALA A 139 -0.71 1.37 -7.82
C ALA A 139 -0.65 1.59 -6.30
N GLN A 140 -1.32 2.62 -5.79
CA GLN A 140 -1.38 2.89 -4.35
C GLN A 140 -2.00 1.73 -3.57
N ALA A 141 -3.10 1.16 -4.07
CA ALA A 141 -3.79 0.05 -3.42
C ALA A 141 -2.89 -1.20 -3.25
N ILE A 142 -1.99 -1.45 -4.21
CA ILE A 142 -1.02 -2.55 -4.18
C ILE A 142 0.21 -2.19 -3.36
N LEU A 143 0.74 -0.99 -3.55
CA LEU A 143 2.01 -0.58 -2.94
C LEU A 143 1.89 -0.30 -1.43
N GLN A 144 0.71 0.08 -0.93
CA GLN A 144 0.52 0.31 0.49
C GLN A 144 0.80 -0.96 1.32
N PRO A 145 0.11 -2.11 1.12
CA PRO A 145 0.39 -3.32 1.88
C PRO A 145 1.82 -3.86 1.63
N TYR A 146 2.36 -3.66 0.44
CA TYR A 146 3.74 -4.01 0.13
C TYR A 146 4.74 -3.19 0.95
N ALA A 147 4.57 -1.87 1.01
CA ALA A 147 5.45 -0.99 1.78
C ALA A 147 5.39 -1.30 3.29
N GLU A 148 4.19 -1.62 3.80
CA GLU A 148 3.99 -2.01 5.20
C GLU A 148 4.70 -3.34 5.49
N ALA A 149 4.52 -4.37 4.66
CA ALA A 149 5.21 -5.65 4.81
C ALA A 149 6.74 -5.51 4.71
N LEU A 150 7.22 -4.69 3.78
CA LEU A 150 8.64 -4.42 3.61
C LEU A 150 9.21 -3.68 4.83
N ALA A 151 8.47 -2.71 5.37
CA ALA A 151 8.85 -1.96 6.56
C ALA A 151 8.99 -2.86 7.78
N ASP A 152 8.13 -3.86 7.94
CA ASP A 152 8.18 -4.82 9.05
C ASP A 152 9.41 -5.75 8.98
N THR A 153 10.08 -5.84 7.82
CA THR A 153 11.37 -6.56 7.70
C THR A 153 12.57 -5.72 8.13
N VAL A 154 12.41 -4.41 8.36
CA VAL A 154 13.53 -3.54 8.75
C VAL A 154 13.91 -3.82 10.20
N PRO A 155 15.17 -4.18 10.48
CA PRO A 155 15.62 -4.33 11.85
C PRO A 155 15.50 -3.03 12.66
N GLU A 156 15.42 -3.13 13.99
CA GLU A 156 15.49 -1.96 14.85
C GLU A 156 16.68 -1.07 14.47
N PHE A 157 16.41 0.22 14.28
CA PHE A 157 17.45 1.20 13.95
C PHE A 157 17.47 2.30 15.00
N LYS A 158 18.69 2.82 15.25
CA LYS A 158 18.88 3.98 16.11
C LYS A 158 18.82 5.24 15.27
N LEU A 159 18.00 6.20 15.70
CA LEU A 159 17.99 7.52 15.13
C LEU A 159 18.95 8.41 15.94
N ASP A 160 20.00 8.88 15.29
CA ASP A 160 20.86 9.92 15.84
C ASP A 160 20.29 11.30 15.46
N GLY A 161 19.56 11.91 16.40
CA GLY A 161 18.93 13.22 16.20
C GLY A 161 17.51 13.15 15.60
N THR A 162 16.94 14.34 15.31
CA THR A 162 15.64 14.45 14.63
C THR A 162 15.86 14.34 13.12
N PRO A 163 15.40 13.28 12.48
CA PRO A 163 15.64 13.11 11.05
C PRO A 163 14.84 14.15 10.25
N LEU A 164 15.53 14.84 9.34
CA LEU A 164 14.88 15.71 8.35
C LEU A 164 14.16 14.91 7.24
N ARG A 165 14.36 13.62 7.22
CA ARG A 165 13.76 12.68 6.25
C ARG A 165 13.19 11.47 6.97
N CYS A 166 12.19 10.86 6.36
CA CYS A 166 11.63 9.61 6.87
C CYS A 166 12.74 8.54 6.98
N PRO A 167 12.97 7.95 8.17
CA PRO A 167 14.04 6.98 8.35
C PRO A 167 13.79 5.67 7.60
N MET A 168 12.56 5.43 7.14
CA MET A 168 12.20 4.24 6.39
C MET A 168 12.44 4.42 4.88
N CYS A 169 11.88 5.44 4.27
CA CYS A 169 11.92 5.63 2.82
C CYS A 169 12.82 6.78 2.35
N GLY A 170 13.36 7.59 3.26
CA GLY A 170 14.20 8.74 2.94
C GLY A 170 13.45 9.97 2.41
N SER A 171 12.11 9.94 2.32
CA SER A 171 11.29 11.08 1.87
C SER A 171 11.29 12.21 2.89
N LEU A 172 11.04 13.44 2.42
CA LEU A 172 10.75 14.55 3.31
C LEU A 172 9.43 14.30 4.06
N PRO A 173 9.32 14.66 5.34
CA PRO A 173 8.04 14.63 6.02
C PRO A 173 7.08 15.63 5.35
N LEU A 174 5.80 15.27 5.30
CA LEU A 174 4.73 16.13 4.81
C LEU A 174 4.45 17.27 5.77
#